data_a889752c8386be1770c2a14e9bb889bc
#
_entry.id   a889752c8386be1770c2a14e9bb889bc
#
_cell.length_a   1.000
_cell.length_b   1.000
_cell.length_c   1.000
_cell.angle_alpha   90.00
_cell.angle_beta   90.00
_cell.angle_gamma   90.00
#
_symmetry.space_group_name_H-M   'P 1'
#
loop_
_entity.id
_entity.type
_entity.pdbx_description
1 polymer ?
#
loop_
_entity_poly.entity_id
_entity_poly.type
_entity_poly.pdbx_seq_one_letter_code
_entity_poly.pdbx_strand_id
1 'polypeptide(L)'
;MRRSQNPNSGSGDFVFKEPAGGAVAQVNHHANSFAVNGPELLHGSSGVFLEQIYQILGNPIPNAGNSDFGSDGDQCSLGHGLRGLESGATLTVAFALRTMVALRLIPCLDVARGRVVKGINFVGLRDAGDPVELACRYSHAGADELVFLDIAASHEGRATLVDLVRRTAESVTIPFTVGGGISSVEGITELLRAGADKVSLNSSAVGRPELVREGAQRFGCQCIVVAIDARCRKSGTDGWDVYVKGGRENTGLDVVRWAQQVTELGAGEILLTSMDGDGTQAGYDLQLTRSVAAAVSVPVIASGGAGCLDHIAAALDTGPEGGHASAALLASLLHDGVLTVEQIKADLLARGLKIRP
;
A
#
# COMPACT_ATOMS: atom_id res chain seq x y z
N MET A 1 -25.65 10.67 7.21
CA MET A 1 -25.50 9.59 6.21
C MET A 1 -25.53 8.23 6.91
N ARG A 2 -26.32 7.27 6.44
CA ARG A 2 -26.24 5.89 6.96
C ARG A 2 -25.54 5.03 5.91
N ARG A 3 -24.49 4.34 6.30
CA ARG A 3 -23.76 3.36 5.51
C ARG A 3 -24.45 2.00 5.64
N SER A 4 -24.80 1.33 4.54
CA SER A 4 -25.27 -0.05 4.54
C SER A 4 -24.54 -0.85 3.45
N GLN A 5 -24.20 -2.11 3.75
CA GLN A 5 -23.73 -3.03 2.71
C GLN A 5 -24.94 -3.49 1.87
N ASN A 6 -24.73 -3.65 0.57
CA ASN A 6 -25.74 -4.23 -0.31
C ASN A 6 -25.78 -5.74 -0.10
N PRO A 7 -26.85 -6.33 0.43
CA PRO A 7 -26.90 -7.76 0.74
C PRO A 7 -26.91 -8.69 -0.49
N ASN A 8 -27.04 -8.15 -1.71
CA ASN A 8 -27.12 -8.93 -2.96
C ASN A 8 -25.87 -8.87 -3.83
N SER A 9 -24.82 -8.14 -3.45
CA SER A 9 -23.56 -8.14 -4.18
C SER A 9 -22.52 -8.93 -3.37
N GLY A 10 -21.99 -10.00 -3.93
CA GLY A 10 -20.82 -10.69 -3.39
C GLY A 10 -19.52 -9.89 -3.54
N SER A 11 -19.62 -8.60 -3.83
CA SER A 11 -18.55 -7.62 -4.03
C SER A 11 -18.65 -6.54 -2.95
N GLY A 12 -17.54 -6.04 -2.48
CA GLY A 12 -17.43 -5.02 -1.41
C GLY A 12 -17.99 -3.64 -1.76
N ASP A 13 -19.11 -3.57 -2.49
CA ASP A 13 -19.76 -2.33 -2.92
C ASP A 13 -20.48 -1.63 -1.75
N PHE A 14 -20.29 -0.34 -1.62
CA PHE A 14 -20.94 0.50 -0.61
C PHE A 14 -22.02 1.38 -1.25
N VAL A 15 -23.19 1.40 -0.61
CA VAL A 15 -24.32 2.25 -1.00
C VAL A 15 -24.53 3.32 0.07
N PHE A 16 -24.54 4.56 -0.34
CA PHE A 16 -24.84 5.71 0.52
C PHE A 16 -26.23 6.22 0.16
N LYS A 17 -27.14 6.26 1.14
CA LYS A 17 -28.50 6.79 0.97
C LYS A 17 -28.67 8.09 1.73
N GLU A 18 -29.31 9.06 1.10
CA GLU A 18 -29.77 10.27 1.75
C GLU A 18 -30.95 9.97 2.70
N PRO A 19 -31.03 10.62 3.90
CA PRO A 19 -32.12 10.37 4.85
C PRO A 19 -33.52 10.64 4.32
N ALA A 20 -33.65 11.48 3.30
CA ALA A 20 -34.93 11.88 2.70
C ALA A 20 -35.35 11.07 1.45
N GLY A 21 -34.61 10.03 1.05
CA GLY A 21 -35.08 9.08 0.02
C GLY A 21 -34.83 9.45 -1.44
N GLY A 22 -34.06 10.49 -1.75
CA GLY A 22 -33.88 10.98 -3.13
C GLY A 22 -32.72 10.35 -3.89
N ALA A 23 -31.48 10.59 -3.51
CA ALA A 23 -30.30 10.16 -4.26
C ALA A 23 -29.59 8.95 -3.64
N VAL A 24 -29.12 8.05 -4.47
CA VAL A 24 -28.31 6.88 -4.08
C VAL A 24 -26.97 6.95 -4.78
N ALA A 25 -25.89 7.06 -4.03
CA ALA A 25 -24.53 6.97 -4.54
C ALA A 25 -23.97 5.56 -4.30
N GLN A 26 -23.53 4.91 -5.36
CA GLN A 26 -22.94 3.57 -5.30
C GLN A 26 -21.46 3.64 -5.68
N VAL A 27 -20.60 3.17 -4.79
CA VAL A 27 -19.16 3.04 -5.04
C VAL A 27 -18.88 1.60 -5.41
N ASN A 28 -18.41 1.38 -6.64
CA ASN A 28 -18.00 0.08 -7.11
C ASN A 28 -16.49 -0.07 -6.93
N HIS A 29 -16.09 -0.88 -5.97
CA HIS A 29 -14.68 -1.09 -5.62
C HIS A 29 -13.87 -1.79 -6.73
N HIS A 30 -14.52 -2.58 -7.59
CA HIS A 30 -13.83 -3.34 -8.64
C HIS A 30 -13.55 -2.54 -9.91
N ALA A 31 -14.30 -1.47 -10.14
CA ALA A 31 -14.18 -0.68 -11.37
C ALA A 31 -13.54 0.70 -11.16
N ASN A 32 -13.14 1.07 -9.95
CA ASN A 32 -12.76 2.45 -9.60
C ASN A 32 -13.78 3.47 -10.12
N SER A 33 -15.07 3.10 -10.13
CA SER A 33 -16.16 3.90 -10.66
C SER A 33 -17.14 4.29 -9.56
N PHE A 34 -17.67 5.50 -9.71
CA PHE A 34 -18.69 6.04 -8.83
C PHE A 34 -19.93 6.32 -9.68
N ALA A 35 -21.06 5.77 -9.29
CA ALA A 35 -22.33 6.02 -9.97
C ALA A 35 -23.33 6.66 -9.00
N VAL A 36 -24.04 7.69 -9.47
CA VAL A 36 -25.17 8.32 -8.76
C VAL A 36 -26.43 8.04 -9.55
N ASN A 37 -27.38 7.33 -8.93
CA ASN A 37 -28.67 7.01 -9.54
C ASN A 37 -29.79 7.73 -8.76
N GLY A 38 -30.63 8.50 -9.48
CA GLY A 38 -31.85 9.09 -8.90
C GLY A 38 -32.60 9.94 -9.92
N PRO A 39 -33.94 9.95 -9.90
CA PRO A 39 -34.75 10.65 -10.89
C PRO A 39 -34.82 12.17 -10.74
N GLU A 40 -34.20 12.78 -9.74
CA GLU A 40 -34.30 14.22 -9.46
C GLU A 40 -32.96 14.92 -9.26
N LEU A 41 -32.03 14.75 -10.18
CA LEU A 41 -30.70 15.38 -10.12
C LEU A 41 -30.70 16.91 -10.41
N LEU A 42 -31.84 17.54 -10.70
CA LEU A 42 -31.85 18.88 -11.31
C LEU A 42 -32.47 20.01 -10.48
N HIS A 43 -33.09 19.80 -9.32
CA HIS A 43 -33.63 20.92 -8.52
C HIS A 43 -33.47 20.75 -7.00
N GLY A 44 -32.60 21.53 -6.42
CA GLY A 44 -32.64 22.02 -5.02
C GLY A 44 -31.85 21.22 -3.97
N SER A 45 -32.03 19.93 -3.82
CA SER A 45 -31.39 19.16 -2.72
C SER A 45 -30.12 18.39 -3.15
N SER A 46 -30.02 18.04 -4.40
CA SER A 46 -28.87 17.29 -4.97
C SER A 46 -27.61 18.14 -5.06
N GLY A 47 -27.76 19.45 -5.24
CA GLY A 47 -26.64 20.39 -5.21
C GLY A 47 -25.93 20.42 -3.84
N VAL A 48 -26.70 20.38 -2.77
CA VAL A 48 -26.17 20.36 -1.39
C VAL A 48 -25.44 19.04 -1.10
N PHE A 49 -25.88 17.93 -1.67
CA PHE A 49 -25.27 16.61 -1.51
C PHE A 49 -23.90 16.54 -2.20
N LEU A 50 -23.82 17.02 -3.44
CA LEU A 50 -22.55 17.12 -4.17
C LEU A 50 -21.62 18.14 -3.50
N GLU A 51 -22.15 19.25 -3.01
CA GLU A 51 -21.40 20.26 -2.27
C GLU A 51 -20.83 19.71 -0.96
N GLN A 52 -21.57 18.87 -0.22
CA GLN A 52 -21.07 18.18 0.95
C GLN A 52 -19.98 17.15 0.62
N ILE A 53 -20.09 16.42 -0.49
CA ILE A 53 -19.03 15.51 -0.97
C ILE A 53 -17.79 16.32 -1.35
N TYR A 54 -17.95 17.45 -2.06
CA TYR A 54 -16.83 18.34 -2.41
C TYR A 54 -16.19 19.00 -1.18
N GLN A 55 -16.97 19.42 -0.19
CA GLN A 55 -16.46 19.97 1.07
C GLN A 55 -15.73 18.89 1.91
N ILE A 56 -16.23 17.65 1.91
CA ILE A 56 -15.55 16.51 2.56
C ILE A 56 -14.22 16.20 1.84
N LEU A 57 -14.16 16.45 0.54
CA LEU A 57 -12.96 16.24 -0.28
C LEU A 57 -12.01 17.45 -0.29
N GLY A 58 -12.38 18.57 0.37
CA GLY A 58 -11.50 19.73 0.57
C GLY A 58 -11.24 20.59 -0.67
N ASN A 59 -12.06 20.45 -1.74
CA ASN A 59 -11.89 21.22 -2.99
C ASN A 59 -12.97 22.32 -3.14
N PRO A 60 -12.61 23.53 -3.65
CA PRO A 60 -13.61 24.51 -4.05
C PRO A 60 -14.36 24.02 -5.30
N ILE A 61 -15.68 24.20 -5.32
CA ILE A 61 -16.54 23.85 -6.46
C ILE A 61 -16.10 24.71 -7.65
N PRO A 62 -15.81 24.10 -8.82
CA PRO A 62 -15.68 24.88 -10.04
C PRO A 62 -17.02 25.57 -10.31
N ASN A 63 -17.01 26.87 -10.58
CA ASN A 63 -18.21 27.65 -10.92
C ASN A 63 -18.99 26.91 -12.01
N ALA A 64 -20.17 26.40 -11.65
CA ALA A 64 -21.10 25.76 -12.59
C ALA A 64 -21.75 26.87 -13.46
N GLY A 65 -20.99 27.34 -14.43
CA GLY A 65 -21.56 28.06 -15.58
C GLY A 65 -22.28 27.05 -16.48
N ASN A 66 -23.60 27.23 -16.62
CA ASN A 66 -24.50 26.54 -17.53
C ASN A 66 -23.83 25.59 -18.54
N SER A 67 -23.82 24.31 -18.23
CA SER A 67 -23.61 23.24 -19.22
C SER A 67 -24.92 22.45 -19.31
N ASP A 68 -25.51 22.44 -20.52
CA ASP A 68 -26.71 21.69 -20.87
C ASP A 68 -26.51 20.18 -20.53
N PHE A 69 -27.25 19.72 -19.53
CA PHE A 69 -27.43 18.29 -19.32
C PHE A 69 -28.66 17.83 -20.10
N GLY A 70 -28.43 16.91 -21.05
CA GLY A 70 -29.48 16.31 -21.85
C GLY A 70 -30.52 15.61 -21.01
N SER A 71 -31.78 15.64 -21.46
CA SER A 71 -32.98 15.18 -20.79
C SER A 71 -33.23 13.66 -20.86
N ASP A 72 -32.26 12.85 -21.24
CA ASP A 72 -32.42 11.41 -21.38
C ASP A 72 -31.81 10.70 -20.15
N GLY A 73 -32.63 9.81 -19.52
CA GLY A 73 -32.37 9.14 -18.26
C GLY A 73 -31.21 8.13 -18.26
N ASP A 74 -30.08 8.51 -18.80
CA ASP A 74 -28.89 7.69 -18.92
C ASP A 74 -28.02 7.78 -17.69
N GLN A 75 -27.51 6.64 -17.30
CA GLN A 75 -26.53 6.46 -16.24
C GLN A 75 -25.33 7.40 -16.45
N CYS A 76 -25.23 8.46 -15.65
CA CYS A 76 -24.04 9.31 -15.64
C CYS A 76 -22.88 8.56 -14.96
N SER A 77 -22.16 7.77 -15.75
CA SER A 77 -20.91 7.14 -15.33
C SER A 77 -19.81 8.21 -15.37
N LEU A 78 -19.29 8.59 -14.21
CA LEU A 78 -18.13 9.49 -14.10
C LEU A 78 -16.89 9.02 -14.87
N GLY A 79 -16.85 7.73 -15.26
CA GLY A 79 -15.80 7.19 -16.11
C GLY A 79 -15.72 7.82 -17.51
N HIS A 80 -16.79 8.41 -18.04
CA HIS A 80 -16.79 9.15 -19.31
C HIS A 80 -16.58 10.65 -19.09
N GLY A 81 -17.04 11.22 -17.98
CA GLY A 81 -16.83 12.63 -17.64
C GLY A 81 -15.39 12.97 -17.24
N LEU A 82 -14.66 12.01 -16.68
CA LEU A 82 -13.26 12.20 -16.28
C LEU A 82 -12.26 12.20 -17.45
N ARG A 83 -12.64 11.74 -18.63
CA ARG A 83 -11.76 11.83 -19.82
C ARG A 83 -11.58 13.25 -20.37
N GLY A 84 -12.40 14.19 -19.92
CA GLY A 84 -12.31 15.61 -20.26
C GLY A 84 -11.79 16.50 -19.14
N LEU A 85 -11.57 15.96 -17.93
CA LEU A 85 -10.91 16.70 -16.86
C LEU A 85 -9.39 16.59 -17.06
N GLU A 86 -8.75 17.74 -17.15
CA GLU A 86 -7.29 17.83 -17.19
C GLU A 86 -6.67 16.96 -16.09
N SER A 87 -5.52 16.35 -16.34
CA SER A 87 -4.80 15.39 -15.50
C SER A 87 -4.70 15.76 -14.00
N GLY A 88 -4.84 17.04 -13.66
CA GLY A 88 -4.83 17.58 -12.31
C GLY A 88 -6.01 17.14 -11.42
N ALA A 89 -7.24 17.02 -11.96
CA ALA A 89 -8.42 16.69 -11.14
C ALA A 89 -8.43 15.21 -10.70
N THR A 90 -7.99 14.31 -11.56
CA THR A 90 -7.87 12.87 -11.25
C THR A 90 -6.79 12.62 -10.19
N LEU A 91 -5.67 13.37 -10.27
CA LEU A 91 -4.61 13.33 -9.24
C LEU A 91 -5.12 13.83 -7.89
N THR A 92 -5.93 14.90 -7.86
CA THR A 92 -6.45 15.49 -6.62
C THR A 92 -7.41 14.56 -5.90
N VAL A 93 -8.27 13.83 -6.62
CA VAL A 93 -9.18 12.84 -6.03
C VAL A 93 -8.40 11.63 -5.48
N ALA A 94 -7.41 11.15 -6.20
CA ALA A 94 -6.53 10.06 -5.72
C ALA A 94 -5.74 10.48 -4.47
N PHE A 95 -5.26 11.71 -4.42
CA PHE A 95 -4.56 12.26 -3.25
C PHE A 95 -5.49 12.42 -2.04
N ALA A 96 -6.72 12.92 -2.24
CA ALA A 96 -7.72 13.06 -1.18
C ALA A 96 -8.16 11.70 -0.61
N LEU A 97 -8.30 10.67 -1.42
CA LEU A 97 -8.61 9.32 -0.96
C LEU A 97 -7.46 8.72 -0.12
N ARG A 98 -6.20 9.01 -0.45
CA ARG A 98 -5.04 8.60 0.36
C ARG A 98 -5.05 9.20 1.76
N THR A 99 -5.46 10.45 1.91
CA THR A 99 -5.50 11.12 3.23
C THR A 99 -6.59 10.59 4.16
N MET A 100 -7.52 9.77 3.66
CA MET A 100 -8.57 9.12 4.46
C MET A 100 -8.20 7.73 4.98
N VAL A 101 -7.14 7.11 4.48
CA VAL A 101 -6.66 5.80 4.95
C VAL A 101 -5.77 6.01 6.17
N ALA A 102 -6.01 5.23 7.22
CA ALA A 102 -5.13 5.25 8.40
C ALA A 102 -3.72 4.81 8.01
N LEU A 103 -2.73 5.55 8.49
CA LEU A 103 -1.32 5.20 8.34
C LEU A 103 -1.03 3.91 9.10
N ARG A 104 -0.05 3.12 8.62
CA ARG A 104 0.26 1.80 9.16
C ARG A 104 1.71 1.71 9.61
N LEU A 105 1.90 0.98 10.70
CA LEU A 105 3.21 0.60 11.21
C LEU A 105 3.41 -0.90 11.00
N ILE A 106 4.44 -1.27 10.25
CA ILE A 106 4.63 -2.62 9.74
C ILE A 106 6.00 -3.17 10.18
N PRO A 107 6.07 -4.02 11.22
CA PRO A 107 7.27 -4.78 11.53
C PRO A 107 7.63 -5.74 10.39
N CYS A 108 8.93 -5.76 10.00
CA CYS A 108 9.48 -6.69 9.03
C CYS A 108 10.33 -7.74 9.72
N LEU A 109 10.14 -8.99 9.35
CA LEU A 109 10.85 -10.16 9.86
C LEU A 109 11.58 -10.83 8.69
N ASP A 110 12.89 -10.61 8.61
CA ASP A 110 13.74 -11.33 7.67
C ASP A 110 13.94 -12.76 8.16
N VAL A 111 13.52 -13.74 7.38
CA VAL A 111 13.55 -15.16 7.75
C VAL A 111 14.60 -15.89 6.91
N ALA A 112 15.43 -16.67 7.59
CA ALA A 112 16.34 -17.61 6.97
C ALA A 112 16.30 -18.94 7.73
N ARG A 113 16.07 -20.04 7.02
CA ARG A 113 16.01 -21.39 7.61
C ARG A 113 15.05 -21.51 8.81
N GLY A 114 13.89 -20.84 8.72
CA GLY A 114 12.86 -20.86 9.77
C GLY A 114 13.15 -20.02 11.01
N ARG A 115 14.19 -19.20 11.01
CA ARG A 115 14.54 -18.28 12.09
C ARG A 115 14.52 -16.85 11.60
N VAL A 116 14.11 -15.92 12.45
CA VAL A 116 14.32 -14.49 12.16
C VAL A 116 15.78 -14.18 12.28
N VAL A 117 16.31 -13.54 11.26
CA VAL A 117 17.70 -13.16 11.21
C VAL A 117 17.83 -11.64 11.03
N LYS A 118 18.93 -11.11 11.51
CA LYS A 118 19.26 -9.69 11.37
C LYS A 118 20.70 -9.55 10.89
N GLY A 119 20.90 -8.70 9.91
CA GLY A 119 22.22 -8.33 9.41
C GLY A 119 22.15 -6.98 8.67
N ILE A 120 23.30 -6.36 8.47
CA ILE A 120 23.42 -5.17 7.63
C ILE A 120 23.71 -5.65 6.21
N ASN A 121 22.90 -5.22 5.24
CA ASN A 121 23.05 -5.64 3.83
C ASN A 121 23.14 -7.18 3.65
N PHE A 122 22.39 -7.96 4.46
CA PHE A 122 22.39 -9.42 4.47
C PHE A 122 23.76 -10.06 4.80
N VAL A 123 24.69 -9.32 5.42
CA VAL A 123 25.99 -9.80 5.87
C VAL A 123 26.03 -9.88 7.39
N GLY A 124 26.73 -10.93 7.92
CA GLY A 124 26.85 -11.11 9.37
C GLY A 124 25.53 -11.43 10.06
N LEU A 125 24.67 -12.24 9.43
CA LEU A 125 23.35 -12.59 9.95
C LEU A 125 23.46 -13.20 11.36
N ARG A 126 22.76 -12.61 12.33
CA ARG A 126 22.57 -13.14 13.69
C ARG A 126 21.12 -13.58 13.87
N ASP A 127 20.89 -14.61 14.65
CA ASP A 127 19.57 -15.08 15.06
C ASP A 127 18.89 -14.01 15.94
N ALA A 128 17.67 -13.63 15.59
CA ALA A 128 16.86 -12.67 16.34
C ALA A 128 15.63 -13.31 17.01
N GLY A 129 15.40 -14.62 16.81
CA GLY A 129 14.35 -15.34 17.51
C GLY A 129 13.44 -16.20 16.62
N ASP A 130 12.41 -16.76 17.24
CA ASP A 130 11.36 -17.50 16.54
C ASP A 130 10.42 -16.50 15.83
N PRO A 131 10.14 -16.70 14.53
CA PRO A 131 9.31 -15.77 13.76
C PRO A 131 7.85 -15.72 14.23
N VAL A 132 7.28 -16.82 14.72
CA VAL A 132 5.90 -16.85 15.20
C VAL A 132 5.77 -16.12 16.53
N GLU A 133 6.73 -16.33 17.46
CA GLU A 133 6.76 -15.62 18.74
C GLU A 133 6.92 -14.11 18.55
N LEU A 134 7.79 -13.68 17.61
CA LEU A 134 7.97 -12.27 17.27
C LEU A 134 6.73 -11.67 16.63
N ALA A 135 6.07 -12.41 15.73
CA ALA A 135 4.82 -12.00 15.11
C ALA A 135 3.72 -11.79 16.15
N CYS A 136 3.53 -12.74 17.08
CA CYS A 136 2.59 -12.61 18.18
C CYS A 136 2.89 -11.38 19.03
N ARG A 137 4.15 -11.18 19.38
CA ARG A 137 4.57 -10.02 20.19
C ARG A 137 4.20 -8.70 19.51
N TYR A 138 4.50 -8.55 18.21
CA TYR A 138 4.18 -7.33 17.48
C TYR A 138 2.67 -7.16 17.24
N SER A 139 1.94 -8.24 17.00
CA SER A 139 0.49 -8.21 16.89
C SER A 139 -0.15 -7.72 18.20
N HIS A 140 0.29 -8.23 19.35
CA HIS A 140 -0.20 -7.78 20.67
C HIS A 140 0.24 -6.36 21.02
N ALA A 141 1.40 -5.92 20.54
CA ALA A 141 1.89 -4.56 20.70
C ALA A 141 1.16 -3.53 19.81
N GLY A 142 0.17 -3.98 19.01
CA GLY A 142 -0.66 -3.10 18.19
C GLY A 142 -0.07 -2.75 16.82
N ALA A 143 0.85 -3.55 16.27
CA ALA A 143 1.25 -3.42 14.87
C ALA A 143 0.03 -3.53 13.95
N ASP A 144 0.03 -2.80 12.83
CA ASP A 144 -1.11 -2.79 11.90
C ASP A 144 -1.07 -3.94 10.90
N GLU A 145 0.13 -4.35 10.51
CA GLU A 145 0.43 -5.47 9.59
C GLU A 145 1.81 -6.02 9.92
N LEU A 146 2.15 -7.19 9.34
CA LEU A 146 3.49 -7.78 9.40
C LEU A 146 4.00 -8.08 7.99
N VAL A 147 5.33 -8.07 7.82
CA VAL A 147 5.99 -8.55 6.60
C VAL A 147 7.00 -9.63 6.98
N PHE A 148 6.94 -10.76 6.30
CA PHE A 148 7.96 -11.81 6.34
C PHE A 148 8.70 -11.84 5.02
N LEU A 149 10.02 -11.74 5.04
CA LEU A 149 10.86 -11.84 3.86
C LEU A 149 11.77 -13.06 4.00
N ASP A 150 11.54 -14.10 3.18
CA ASP A 150 12.48 -15.22 3.07
C ASP A 150 13.69 -14.77 2.24
N ILE A 151 14.78 -14.49 2.94
CA ILE A 151 16.05 -14.04 2.33
C ILE A 151 16.96 -15.21 1.91
N ALA A 152 16.61 -16.43 2.28
CA ALA A 152 17.37 -17.64 1.94
C ALA A 152 16.79 -18.41 0.76
N ALA A 153 15.72 -17.92 0.14
CA ALA A 153 14.87 -18.56 -0.87
C ALA A 153 15.56 -19.69 -1.69
N SER A 154 15.57 -20.90 -1.12
CA SER A 154 16.00 -22.13 -1.76
C SER A 154 14.82 -23.08 -1.92
N HIS A 155 14.95 -24.08 -2.77
CA HIS A 155 13.88 -25.08 -2.97
C HIS A 155 13.52 -25.83 -1.66
N GLU A 156 14.51 -26.09 -0.81
CA GLU A 156 14.31 -26.71 0.52
C GLU A 156 13.67 -25.75 1.53
N GLY A 157 13.91 -24.44 1.42
CA GLY A 157 13.32 -23.40 2.24
C GLY A 157 11.82 -23.22 2.01
N ARG A 158 11.28 -23.65 0.85
CA ARG A 158 9.88 -23.42 0.50
C ARG A 158 8.89 -24.12 1.42
N ALA A 159 9.10 -25.41 1.72
CA ALA A 159 8.25 -26.17 2.63
C ALA A 159 8.29 -25.58 4.06
N THR A 160 9.47 -25.15 4.50
CA THR A 160 9.67 -24.47 5.80
C THR A 160 8.91 -23.13 5.84
N LEU A 161 8.93 -22.37 4.76
CA LEU A 161 8.21 -21.10 4.66
C LEU A 161 6.69 -21.30 4.73
N VAL A 162 6.15 -22.28 4.00
CA VAL A 162 4.71 -22.61 4.01
C VAL A 162 4.25 -23.05 5.40
N ASP A 163 5.03 -23.87 6.10
CA ASP A 163 4.74 -24.26 7.48
C ASP A 163 4.77 -23.07 8.44
N LEU A 164 5.78 -22.20 8.31
CA LEU A 164 5.86 -20.96 9.06
C LEU A 164 4.62 -20.07 8.84
N VAL A 165 4.20 -19.88 7.58
CA VAL A 165 3.02 -19.10 7.23
C VAL A 165 1.77 -19.65 7.91
N ARG A 166 1.58 -20.98 7.90
CA ARG A 166 0.44 -21.62 8.56
C ARG A 166 0.43 -21.38 10.07
N ARG A 167 1.55 -21.62 10.74
CA ARG A 167 1.69 -21.38 12.18
C ARG A 167 1.49 -19.91 12.56
N THR A 168 1.95 -18.99 11.70
CA THR A 168 1.73 -17.56 11.91
C THR A 168 0.26 -17.20 11.77
N ALA A 169 -0.42 -17.69 10.73
CA ALA A 169 -1.85 -17.44 10.50
C ALA A 169 -2.75 -17.94 11.65
N GLU A 170 -2.33 -19.01 12.34
CA GLU A 170 -3.04 -19.52 13.52
C GLU A 170 -2.79 -18.68 14.78
N SER A 171 -1.76 -17.83 14.77
CA SER A 171 -1.23 -17.17 15.97
C SER A 171 -1.44 -15.66 16.00
N VAL A 172 -1.67 -15.01 14.84
CA VAL A 172 -1.83 -13.54 14.75
C VAL A 172 -3.21 -13.16 14.21
N THR A 173 -3.67 -11.96 14.58
CA THR A 173 -4.97 -11.43 14.15
C THR A 173 -4.87 -10.25 13.21
N ILE A 174 -3.65 -9.79 12.93
CA ILE A 174 -3.37 -8.71 11.98
C ILE A 174 -2.94 -9.28 10.63
N PRO A 175 -3.20 -8.57 9.52
CA PRO A 175 -2.79 -9.01 8.19
C PRO A 175 -1.28 -9.18 8.09
N PHE A 176 -0.83 -10.15 7.29
CA PHE A 176 0.59 -10.27 7.02
C PHE A 176 0.91 -10.61 5.55
N THR A 177 2.02 -10.06 5.11
CA THR A 177 2.58 -10.22 3.78
C THR A 177 3.76 -11.18 3.81
N VAL A 178 3.85 -12.08 2.84
CA VAL A 178 4.98 -13.01 2.70
C VAL A 178 5.71 -12.73 1.39
N GLY A 179 7.02 -12.50 1.47
CA GLY A 179 7.91 -12.31 0.32
C GLY A 179 9.09 -13.27 0.31
N GLY A 180 9.79 -13.32 -0.81
CA GLY A 180 10.97 -14.17 -1.02
C GLY A 180 10.69 -15.39 -1.88
N GLY A 181 11.45 -15.53 -2.98
CA GLY A 181 11.46 -16.70 -3.85
C GLY A 181 10.16 -17.05 -4.60
N ILE A 182 9.16 -16.18 -4.60
CA ILE A 182 7.89 -16.39 -5.30
C ILE A 182 8.07 -16.09 -6.79
N SER A 183 7.87 -17.09 -7.66
CA SER A 183 8.13 -16.96 -9.10
C SER A 183 7.00 -17.48 -9.99
N SER A 184 5.91 -17.98 -9.40
CA SER A 184 4.77 -18.51 -10.15
C SER A 184 3.44 -18.27 -9.44
N VAL A 185 2.34 -18.37 -10.19
CA VAL A 185 0.97 -18.27 -9.67
C VAL A 185 0.66 -19.41 -8.68
N GLU A 186 1.24 -20.60 -8.90
CA GLU A 186 1.13 -21.74 -7.99
C GLU A 186 1.78 -21.42 -6.65
N GLY A 187 2.97 -20.79 -6.66
CA GLY A 187 3.64 -20.33 -5.44
C GLY A 187 2.86 -19.27 -4.67
N ILE A 188 2.20 -18.34 -5.38
CA ILE A 188 1.25 -17.39 -4.78
C ILE A 188 0.08 -18.13 -4.13
N THR A 189 -0.53 -19.08 -4.88
CA THR A 189 -1.66 -19.89 -4.39
C THR A 189 -1.32 -20.63 -3.10
N GLU A 190 -0.12 -21.22 -3.05
CA GLU A 190 0.36 -22.01 -1.92
C GLU A 190 0.43 -21.16 -0.64
N LEU A 191 1.04 -19.97 -0.72
CA LEU A 191 1.19 -19.07 0.43
C LEU A 191 -0.15 -18.48 0.90
N LEU A 192 -1.01 -18.05 -0.04
CA LEU A 192 -2.34 -17.53 0.32
C LEU A 192 -3.21 -18.63 0.94
N ARG A 193 -3.14 -19.88 0.45
CA ARG A 193 -3.84 -21.02 1.07
C ARG A 193 -3.25 -21.42 2.43
N ALA A 194 -2.00 -21.16 2.67
CA ALA A 194 -1.38 -21.37 3.98
C ALA A 194 -1.80 -20.31 5.01
N GLY A 195 -2.43 -19.21 4.58
CA GLY A 195 -3.00 -18.18 5.43
C GLY A 195 -2.36 -16.80 5.32
N ALA A 196 -1.42 -16.59 4.38
CA ALA A 196 -0.93 -15.23 4.10
C ALA A 196 -2.06 -14.39 3.49
N ASP A 197 -2.17 -13.12 3.90
CA ASP A 197 -3.13 -12.16 3.33
C ASP A 197 -2.62 -11.57 2.02
N LYS A 198 -1.31 -11.35 1.94
CA LYS A 198 -0.64 -10.77 0.77
C LYS A 198 0.65 -11.50 0.46
N VAL A 199 1.07 -11.42 -0.79
CA VAL A 199 2.39 -11.90 -1.25
C VAL A 199 3.19 -10.75 -1.84
N SER A 200 4.50 -10.74 -1.61
CA SER A 200 5.40 -9.73 -2.13
C SER A 200 6.29 -10.31 -3.23
N LEU A 201 6.23 -9.69 -4.41
CA LEU A 201 7.01 -10.05 -5.60
C LEU A 201 8.08 -8.98 -5.85
N ASN A 202 9.34 -9.39 -6.06
CA ASN A 202 10.45 -8.50 -6.37
C ASN A 202 11.12 -8.93 -7.69
N SER A 203 12.23 -9.68 -7.65
CA SER A 203 12.99 -10.09 -8.85
C SER A 203 12.16 -10.85 -9.88
N SER A 204 11.17 -11.62 -9.43
CA SER A 204 10.26 -12.35 -10.32
C SER A 204 9.32 -11.43 -11.08
N ALA A 205 8.87 -10.33 -10.46
CA ALA A 205 8.06 -9.32 -11.14
C ALA A 205 8.87 -8.60 -12.23
N VAL A 206 10.14 -8.29 -11.98
CA VAL A 206 11.03 -7.70 -13.00
C VAL A 206 11.30 -8.68 -14.13
N GLY A 207 11.60 -9.94 -13.81
CA GLY A 207 11.87 -10.97 -14.81
C GLY A 207 10.65 -11.41 -15.63
N ARG A 208 9.45 -11.31 -15.05
CA ARG A 208 8.18 -11.68 -15.67
C ARG A 208 7.06 -10.78 -15.15
N PRO A 209 6.90 -9.57 -15.69
CA PRO A 209 5.87 -8.61 -15.24
C PRO A 209 4.44 -9.16 -15.29
N GLU A 210 4.14 -10.05 -16.22
CA GLU A 210 2.84 -10.71 -16.33
C GLU A 210 2.44 -11.50 -15.08
N LEU A 211 3.41 -11.93 -14.25
CA LEU A 211 3.11 -12.60 -12.98
C LEU A 211 2.31 -11.70 -12.02
N VAL A 212 2.57 -10.37 -12.04
CA VAL A 212 1.79 -9.39 -11.27
C VAL A 212 0.33 -9.38 -11.75
N ARG A 213 0.12 -9.31 -13.09
CA ARG A 213 -1.22 -9.30 -13.69
C ARG A 213 -1.99 -10.58 -13.41
N GLU A 214 -1.36 -11.73 -13.65
CA GLU A 214 -1.96 -13.05 -13.40
C GLU A 214 -2.35 -13.21 -11.91
N GLY A 215 -1.47 -12.81 -11.00
CA GLY A 215 -1.73 -12.81 -9.57
C GLY A 215 -2.91 -11.91 -9.20
N ALA A 216 -2.91 -10.67 -9.70
CA ALA A 216 -3.97 -9.70 -9.42
C ALA A 216 -5.33 -10.15 -9.98
N GLN A 217 -5.36 -10.72 -11.20
CA GLN A 217 -6.59 -11.24 -11.80
C GLN A 217 -7.15 -12.45 -11.04
N ARG A 218 -6.28 -13.31 -10.52
CA ARG A 218 -6.70 -14.54 -9.85
C ARG A 218 -7.09 -14.35 -8.38
N PHE A 219 -6.41 -13.47 -7.65
CA PHE A 219 -6.54 -13.33 -6.20
C PHE A 219 -7.04 -11.95 -5.76
N GLY A 220 -7.12 -11.00 -6.68
CA GLY A 220 -7.37 -9.59 -6.41
C GLY A 220 -6.09 -8.79 -6.23
N CYS A 221 -6.10 -7.52 -6.65
CA CYS A 221 -4.95 -6.62 -6.54
C CYS A 221 -4.48 -6.46 -5.08
N GLN A 222 -5.40 -6.46 -4.11
CA GLN A 222 -5.11 -6.32 -2.69
C GLN A 222 -4.20 -7.41 -2.11
N CYS A 223 -4.08 -8.57 -2.78
CA CYS A 223 -3.19 -9.66 -2.37
C CYS A 223 -1.78 -9.53 -2.94
N ILE A 224 -1.54 -8.60 -3.89
CA ILE A 224 -0.27 -8.49 -4.63
C ILE A 224 0.48 -7.22 -4.21
N VAL A 225 1.59 -7.40 -3.53
CA VAL A 225 2.56 -6.35 -3.21
C VAL A 225 3.74 -6.48 -4.16
N VAL A 226 4.20 -5.39 -4.76
CA VAL A 226 5.45 -5.39 -5.51
C VAL A 226 6.53 -4.70 -4.69
N ALA A 227 7.58 -5.45 -4.34
CA ALA A 227 8.75 -4.91 -3.68
C ALA A 227 9.72 -4.34 -4.71
N ILE A 228 10.23 -3.14 -4.44
CA ILE A 228 11.16 -2.42 -5.30
C ILE A 228 12.38 -2.03 -4.45
N ASP A 229 13.53 -2.62 -4.75
CA ASP A 229 14.80 -2.20 -4.18
C ASP A 229 15.38 -1.10 -5.06
N ALA A 230 15.46 0.11 -4.51
CA ALA A 230 15.85 1.32 -5.22
C ALA A 230 17.23 1.79 -4.78
N ARG A 231 18.08 2.18 -5.71
CA ARG A 231 19.37 2.82 -5.43
C ARG A 231 19.55 4.08 -6.28
N CYS A 232 20.06 5.14 -5.67
CA CYS A 232 20.37 6.39 -6.34
C CYS A 232 21.39 6.18 -7.49
N ARG A 233 21.17 6.82 -8.62
CA ARG A 233 22.07 6.77 -9.77
C ARG A 233 23.39 7.46 -9.48
N LYS A 234 24.48 6.78 -9.78
CA LYS A 234 25.84 7.33 -9.58
C LYS A 234 26.32 8.18 -10.76
N SER A 235 25.59 8.20 -11.86
CA SER A 235 26.02 8.75 -13.15
C SER A 235 25.74 10.24 -13.34
N GLY A 236 25.43 11.00 -12.27
CA GLY A 236 25.12 12.44 -12.38
C GLY A 236 23.76 12.76 -13.03
N THR A 237 22.95 11.74 -13.32
CA THR A 237 21.54 11.88 -13.71
C THR A 237 20.67 11.66 -12.49
N ASP A 238 19.73 12.57 -12.24
CA ASP A 238 18.78 12.44 -11.13
C ASP A 238 17.93 11.17 -11.26
N GLY A 239 17.60 10.56 -10.12
CA GLY A 239 16.70 9.43 -10.02
C GLY A 239 17.31 8.15 -9.46
N TRP A 240 16.53 7.08 -9.49
CA TRP A 240 16.88 5.79 -8.89
C TRP A 240 16.70 4.66 -9.90
N ASP A 241 17.58 3.67 -9.81
CA ASP A 241 17.49 2.43 -10.56
C ASP A 241 16.93 1.30 -9.69
N VAL A 242 16.14 0.42 -10.32
CA VAL A 242 15.64 -0.81 -9.70
C VAL A 242 16.74 -1.86 -9.64
N TYR A 243 16.91 -2.45 -8.46
CA TYR A 243 17.82 -3.57 -8.23
C TYR A 243 17.05 -4.86 -7.96
N VAL A 244 17.67 -5.99 -8.29
CA VAL A 244 17.12 -7.33 -8.09
C VAL A 244 18.13 -8.26 -7.43
N LYS A 245 17.71 -9.50 -7.13
CA LYS A 245 18.56 -10.54 -6.51
C LYS A 245 19.18 -10.09 -5.18
N GLY A 246 18.36 -9.44 -4.33
CA GLY A 246 18.82 -8.90 -3.04
C GLY A 246 19.82 -7.76 -3.21
N GLY A 247 19.56 -6.85 -4.13
CA GLY A 247 20.35 -5.64 -4.36
C GLY A 247 21.66 -5.85 -5.11
N ARG A 248 21.90 -7.04 -5.68
CA ARG A 248 23.18 -7.39 -6.34
C ARG A 248 23.25 -7.02 -7.80
N GLU A 249 22.12 -6.87 -8.47
CA GLU A 249 22.05 -6.65 -9.92
C GLU A 249 21.21 -5.40 -10.22
N ASN A 250 21.84 -4.43 -10.91
CA ASN A 250 21.14 -3.26 -11.46
C ASN A 250 20.42 -3.67 -12.74
N THR A 251 19.13 -3.39 -12.83
CA THR A 251 18.30 -3.70 -14.00
C THR A 251 18.32 -2.62 -15.07
N GLY A 252 18.76 -1.41 -14.73
CA GLY A 252 18.64 -0.21 -15.55
C GLY A 252 17.22 0.35 -15.67
N LEU A 253 16.23 -0.23 -14.98
CA LEU A 253 14.87 0.28 -14.95
C LEU A 253 14.80 1.49 -14.00
N ASP A 254 14.12 2.54 -14.44
CA ASP A 254 13.78 3.67 -13.59
C ASP A 254 12.70 3.27 -12.57
N VAL A 255 12.95 3.60 -11.30
CA VAL A 255 12.06 3.20 -10.18
C VAL A 255 10.65 3.75 -10.33
N VAL A 256 10.51 5.04 -10.69
CA VAL A 256 9.18 5.67 -10.81
C VAL A 256 8.38 5.04 -11.95
N ARG A 257 9.02 4.84 -13.10
CA ARG A 257 8.37 4.18 -14.26
C ARG A 257 8.00 2.74 -13.96
N TRP A 258 8.87 2.02 -13.25
CA TRP A 258 8.58 0.64 -12.85
C TRP A 258 7.41 0.57 -11.86
N ALA A 259 7.35 1.48 -10.90
CA ALA A 259 6.24 1.59 -9.98
C ALA A 259 4.90 1.86 -10.69
N GLN A 260 4.88 2.74 -11.70
CA GLN A 260 3.71 2.97 -12.54
C GLN A 260 3.32 1.71 -13.30
N GLN A 261 4.27 1.05 -13.95
CA GLN A 261 4.03 -0.16 -14.74
C GLN A 261 3.43 -1.29 -13.89
N VAL A 262 3.96 -1.56 -12.70
CA VAL A 262 3.41 -2.63 -11.84
C VAL A 262 2.04 -2.27 -11.28
N THR A 263 1.77 -0.99 -11.05
CA THR A 263 0.43 -0.51 -10.67
C THR A 263 -0.59 -0.78 -11.80
N GLU A 264 -0.23 -0.48 -13.05
CA GLU A 264 -1.07 -0.78 -14.22
C GLU A 264 -1.27 -2.30 -14.44
N LEU A 265 -0.30 -3.12 -14.04
CA LEU A 265 -0.40 -4.58 -14.07
C LEU A 265 -1.29 -5.13 -12.95
N GLY A 266 -1.66 -4.32 -11.95
CA GLY A 266 -2.57 -4.71 -10.89
C GLY A 266 -1.91 -4.94 -9.53
N ALA A 267 -0.70 -4.43 -9.30
CA ALA A 267 -0.17 -4.37 -7.94
C ALA A 267 -1.11 -3.55 -7.05
N GLY A 268 -1.47 -4.07 -5.90
CA GLY A 268 -2.32 -3.38 -4.94
C GLY A 268 -1.55 -2.52 -3.95
N GLU A 269 -0.22 -2.73 -3.85
CA GLU A 269 0.66 -2.01 -2.93
C GLU A 269 2.11 -2.09 -3.40
N ILE A 270 2.91 -1.07 -3.09
CA ILE A 270 4.34 -1.04 -3.36
C ILE A 270 5.12 -1.01 -2.04
N LEU A 271 6.03 -1.98 -1.86
CA LEU A 271 7.02 -1.98 -0.79
C LEU A 271 8.33 -1.41 -1.35
N LEU A 272 8.63 -0.15 -1.00
CA LEU A 272 9.75 0.60 -1.58
C LEU A 272 10.91 0.68 -0.60
N THR A 273 12.01 0.01 -0.92
CA THR A 273 13.21 0.00 -0.09
C THR A 273 14.31 0.88 -0.71
N SER A 274 14.74 1.90 0.03
CA SER A 274 15.98 2.62 -0.29
C SER A 274 17.18 1.81 0.14
N MET A 275 17.95 1.30 -0.82
CA MET A 275 19.18 0.56 -0.53
C MET A 275 20.30 1.45 0.01
N ASP A 276 20.25 2.74 -0.30
CA ASP A 276 21.20 3.72 0.22
C ASP A 276 20.91 4.08 1.67
N GLY A 277 19.62 4.00 2.08
CA GLY A 277 19.18 4.21 3.46
C GLY A 277 19.21 2.97 4.33
N ASP A 278 19.09 1.76 3.73
CA ASP A 278 18.92 0.54 4.49
C ASP A 278 20.09 0.21 5.41
N GLY A 279 19.78 -0.04 6.69
CA GLY A 279 20.77 -0.30 7.74
C GLY A 279 21.55 0.92 8.25
N THR A 280 21.39 2.11 7.65
CA THR A 280 22.15 3.33 8.05
C THR A 280 21.59 4.02 9.29
N GLN A 281 20.30 3.86 9.59
CA GLN A 281 19.57 4.58 10.63
C GLN A 281 19.57 6.13 10.43
N ALA A 282 19.87 6.61 9.22
CA ALA A 282 19.98 8.04 8.89
C ALA A 282 18.67 8.69 8.41
N GLY A 283 17.60 7.93 8.36
CA GLY A 283 16.29 8.36 7.86
C GLY A 283 15.90 7.64 6.57
N TYR A 284 14.59 7.64 6.29
CA TYR A 284 14.08 7.16 5.01
C TYR A 284 14.47 8.11 3.87
N ASP A 285 14.59 7.59 2.66
CA ASP A 285 14.74 8.41 1.46
C ASP A 285 13.39 9.07 1.12
N LEU A 286 13.18 10.27 1.67
CA LEU A 286 11.92 10.99 1.53
C LEU A 286 11.67 11.43 0.09
N GLN A 287 12.72 11.78 -0.65
CA GLN A 287 12.61 12.18 -2.04
C GLN A 287 12.18 11.01 -2.93
N LEU A 288 12.80 9.85 -2.76
CA LEU A 288 12.42 8.61 -3.43
C LEU A 288 10.95 8.26 -3.12
N THR A 289 10.61 8.19 -1.84
CA THR A 289 9.29 7.78 -1.37
C THR A 289 8.19 8.71 -1.90
N ARG A 290 8.41 10.03 -1.80
CA ARG A 290 7.48 11.04 -2.32
C ARG A 290 7.33 10.96 -3.84
N SER A 291 8.43 10.76 -4.58
CA SER A 291 8.40 10.67 -6.04
C SER A 291 7.57 9.48 -6.51
N VAL A 292 7.74 8.31 -5.89
CA VAL A 292 6.93 7.12 -6.18
C VAL A 292 5.50 7.32 -5.72
N ALA A 293 5.28 7.81 -4.49
CA ALA A 293 3.95 8.05 -3.96
C ALA A 293 3.12 9.03 -4.80
N ALA A 294 3.74 10.03 -5.40
CA ALA A 294 3.08 10.96 -6.32
C ALA A 294 2.74 10.34 -7.68
N ALA A 295 3.51 9.34 -8.11
CA ALA A 295 3.40 8.76 -9.45
C ALA A 295 2.41 7.58 -9.56
N VAL A 296 1.98 6.98 -8.42
CA VAL A 296 1.12 5.80 -8.41
C VAL A 296 -0.15 6.04 -7.60
N SER A 297 -1.23 5.31 -7.88
CA SER A 297 -2.51 5.40 -7.17
C SER A 297 -2.62 4.44 -5.97
N VAL A 298 -1.72 3.46 -5.86
CA VAL A 298 -1.70 2.46 -4.79
C VAL A 298 -0.90 2.94 -3.57
N PRO A 299 -1.14 2.38 -2.37
CA PRO A 299 -0.34 2.67 -1.19
C PRO A 299 1.14 2.36 -1.40
N VAL A 300 2.02 3.20 -0.82
CA VAL A 300 3.46 2.98 -0.80
C VAL A 300 3.92 2.77 0.65
N ILE A 301 4.62 1.68 0.89
CA ILE A 301 5.27 1.37 2.16
C ILE A 301 6.73 1.83 2.08
N ALA A 302 7.13 2.76 2.94
CA ALA A 302 8.51 3.20 3.02
C ALA A 302 9.36 2.18 3.79
N SER A 303 10.51 1.80 3.25
CA SER A 303 11.46 0.84 3.82
C SER A 303 12.91 1.30 3.67
N GLY A 304 13.73 1.01 4.68
CA GLY A 304 15.17 1.32 4.72
C GLY A 304 15.48 2.69 5.30
N GLY A 305 16.27 2.74 6.39
CA GLY A 305 16.83 3.96 6.97
C GLY A 305 16.24 4.42 8.30
N ALA A 306 15.18 3.81 8.83
CA ALA A 306 14.59 4.20 10.11
C ALA A 306 15.61 4.12 11.25
N GLY A 307 15.80 5.22 11.99
CA GLY A 307 16.72 5.30 13.12
C GLY A 307 16.11 5.95 14.38
N CYS A 308 15.02 6.70 14.24
CA CYS A 308 14.33 7.37 15.35
C CYS A 308 12.88 7.70 14.99
N LEU A 309 12.12 8.25 15.95
CA LEU A 309 10.72 8.65 15.79
C LEU A 309 10.53 9.72 14.70
N ASP A 310 11.44 10.70 14.62
CA ASP A 310 11.36 11.76 13.62
C ASP A 310 11.46 11.21 12.20
N HIS A 311 12.29 10.20 11.97
CA HIS A 311 12.40 9.54 10.67
C HIS A 311 11.08 8.87 10.25
N ILE A 312 10.40 8.20 11.19
CA ILE A 312 9.12 7.54 10.93
C ILE A 312 8.05 8.58 10.62
N ALA A 313 7.96 9.64 11.44
CA ALA A 313 7.03 10.74 11.23
C ALA A 313 7.24 11.41 9.86
N ALA A 314 8.50 11.71 9.49
CA ALA A 314 8.83 12.33 8.21
C ALA A 314 8.45 11.47 6.99
N ALA A 315 8.61 10.14 7.08
CA ALA A 315 8.21 9.23 5.99
C ALA A 315 6.69 9.25 5.76
N LEU A 316 5.92 9.36 6.84
CA LEU A 316 4.44 9.32 6.82
C LEU A 316 3.81 10.70 6.62
N ASP A 317 4.57 11.78 6.81
CA ASP A 317 4.08 13.15 6.63
C ASP A 317 3.70 13.42 5.17
N THR A 318 2.56 14.10 4.98
CA THR A 318 2.03 14.51 3.67
C THR A 318 2.34 15.97 3.34
N GLY A 319 3.13 16.65 4.16
CA GLY A 319 3.63 18.00 3.91
C GLY A 319 4.65 18.04 2.76
N PRO A 320 5.05 19.23 2.30
CA PRO A 320 5.92 19.40 1.13
C PRO A 320 7.26 18.66 1.22
N GLU A 321 7.79 18.53 2.42
CA GLU A 321 9.08 17.86 2.69
C GLU A 321 8.90 16.40 3.15
N GLY A 322 7.66 15.95 3.38
CA GLY A 322 7.34 14.59 3.83
C GLY A 322 7.55 13.53 2.75
N GLY A 323 7.58 12.27 3.19
CA GLY A 323 7.73 11.12 2.30
C GLY A 323 6.43 10.69 1.61
N HIS A 324 5.26 11.10 2.11
CA HIS A 324 3.93 10.72 1.61
C HIS A 324 3.67 9.21 1.61
N ALA A 325 4.37 8.44 2.43
CA ALA A 325 4.13 7.02 2.57
C ALA A 325 2.79 6.72 3.25
N SER A 326 2.15 5.63 2.87
CA SER A 326 0.93 5.11 3.52
C SER A 326 1.26 4.19 4.69
N ALA A 327 2.51 3.74 4.78
CA ALA A 327 3.02 2.91 5.87
C ALA A 327 4.53 3.06 6.03
N ALA A 328 5.02 2.82 7.25
CA ALA A 328 6.43 2.71 7.57
C ALA A 328 6.77 1.26 7.94
N LEU A 329 7.74 0.67 7.24
CA LEU A 329 8.26 -0.65 7.54
C LEU A 329 9.48 -0.53 8.44
N LEU A 330 9.52 -1.35 9.50
CA LEU A 330 10.52 -1.29 10.55
C LEU A 330 11.07 -2.68 10.87
N ALA A 331 12.37 -2.78 11.07
CA ALA A 331 13.03 -4.00 11.51
C ALA A 331 13.90 -3.73 12.74
N SER A 332 15.07 -3.15 12.55
CA SER A 332 16.12 -3.01 13.57
C SER A 332 15.68 -2.30 14.83
N LEU A 333 14.94 -1.18 14.72
CA LEU A 333 14.46 -0.41 15.87
C LEU A 333 13.59 -1.25 16.81
N LEU A 334 12.76 -2.12 16.24
CA LEU A 334 11.86 -2.99 17.01
C LEU A 334 12.57 -4.25 17.52
N HIS A 335 13.42 -4.88 16.70
CA HIS A 335 14.11 -6.11 17.08
C HIS A 335 15.17 -5.89 18.16
N ASP A 336 15.84 -4.73 18.14
CA ASP A 336 16.82 -4.37 19.17
C ASP A 336 16.18 -3.78 20.43
N GLY A 337 14.85 -3.60 20.46
CA GLY A 337 14.15 -3.02 21.59
C GLY A 337 14.47 -1.53 21.81
N VAL A 338 14.96 -0.83 20.79
CA VAL A 338 15.24 0.62 20.86
C VAL A 338 13.94 1.40 21.01
N LEU A 339 12.89 0.97 20.28
CA LEU A 339 11.54 1.52 20.36
C LEU A 339 10.53 0.37 20.37
N THR A 340 9.37 0.60 21.00
CA THR A 340 8.23 -0.31 20.91
C THR A 340 7.20 0.24 19.93
N VAL A 341 6.30 -0.64 19.45
CA VAL A 341 5.19 -0.25 18.56
C VAL A 341 4.30 0.80 19.24
N GLU A 342 4.00 0.61 20.52
CA GLU A 342 3.18 1.52 21.32
C GLU A 342 3.82 2.91 21.45
N GLN A 343 5.14 2.97 21.71
CA GLN A 343 5.87 4.24 21.80
C GLN A 343 5.82 5.01 20.48
N ILE A 344 6.02 4.30 19.35
CA ILE A 344 5.98 4.91 18.02
C ILE A 344 4.56 5.44 17.74
N LYS A 345 3.53 4.63 17.97
CA LYS A 345 2.14 5.04 17.74
C LYS A 345 1.73 6.23 18.62
N ALA A 346 2.12 6.22 19.88
CA ALA A 346 1.85 7.33 20.80
C ALA A 346 2.48 8.65 20.31
N ASP A 347 3.73 8.60 19.85
CA ASP A 347 4.41 9.79 19.30
C ASP A 347 3.74 10.27 17.98
N LEU A 348 3.42 9.37 17.06
CA LEU A 348 2.77 9.72 15.80
C LEU A 348 1.38 10.33 16.02
N LEU A 349 0.60 9.80 16.98
CA LEU A 349 -0.69 10.38 17.38
C LEU A 349 -0.52 11.76 18.00
N ALA A 350 0.48 11.95 18.87
CA ALA A 350 0.79 13.25 19.47
C ALA A 350 1.17 14.31 18.42
N ARG A 351 1.77 13.91 17.32
CA ARG A 351 2.07 14.76 16.15
C ARG A 351 0.85 15.00 15.23
N GLY A 352 -0.31 14.39 15.52
CA GLY A 352 -1.54 14.54 14.73
C GLY A 352 -1.60 13.68 13.48
N LEU A 353 -0.72 12.68 13.31
CA LEU A 353 -0.76 11.73 12.22
C LEU A 353 -1.91 10.73 12.41
N LYS A 354 -2.64 10.40 11.34
CA LYS A 354 -3.82 9.51 11.37
C LYS A 354 -3.39 8.03 11.39
N ILE A 355 -2.75 7.62 12.45
CA ILE A 355 -2.42 6.20 12.68
C ILE A 355 -3.49 5.54 13.57
N ARG A 356 -3.68 4.22 13.44
CA ARG A 356 -4.54 3.48 14.37
C ARG A 356 -3.92 3.50 15.77
N PRO A 357 -4.74 3.70 16.82
CA PRO A 357 -4.26 3.64 18.19
C PRO A 357 -3.76 2.24 18.56
#